data_cd8d6e618652c77ca46f663356c176c8
#
_entry.id   cd8d6e618652c77ca46f663356c176c8
#
_cell.length_a   1.000
_cell.length_b   1.000
_cell.length_c   1.000
_cell.angle_alpha   90.00
_cell.angle_beta   90.00
_cell.angle_gamma   90.00
#
_symmetry.space_group_name_H-M   'P 1'
#
loop_
_entity.id
_entity.type
_entity.pdbx_description
1 polymer ?
#
loop_
_entity_poly.entity_id
_entity_poly.type
_entity_poly.pdbx_seq_one_letter_code
_entity_poly.pdbx_strand_id
1 'polypeptide(L)'
;MDIDAGDNNFDEILDEQNPDAYFDPLASPDITMPSADLRADNPRKRPRATVEEVEDEDSRWYQHFPEDRAAGAILEKCQTQFEKLRDEQKKAGDAPWTPFESEDEWELARWLITSGASGKKNDEFLKLNKVKQGIDPSFHNYRALLQRIDALPQGPKWTCYPFDMEGDELDAHGKPRTEVFEIWYRDPVECVRELLGNPSFTKQAYEPCRIFKQENCSNREFNEMWTAEWWWEIQELLPIGATLAPIILASDKTQLTRFSGDKQAWPVYLTIGNVDKETRRTPSSRATILLGYIPVSKLEIFSKKKRSGALHQMFHDCMRIMLGALKAAGGHGVTMDCADGFVRKIFPILAAYIADYPEQCLVACCMENSCPGCLCSPKGRGDTDHAESRDPLFTLKTLGEQSRGEAPPAFSEHNLRPINPFWADFPHCNIFSSMTPDQLHELHNGAFGDHIVKWSTAATNGEADEIDRRFRAMTSHPSLRHFKKGISLTTQWTGTERKNMEKVFLGVLANTTDPGVQLSVRGMMDFIHYAHFETHCDESLVELDQAWSAFHHCAGSCFSPRAWRRSYRW
;
A
#
# COMPACT_ATOMS: atom_id res chain seq x y z
N MET A 1 -34.35 15.35 -22.05
CA MET A 1 -34.48 14.33 -21.01
C MET A 1 -33.22 14.45 -20.17
N ASP A 2 -33.38 15.19 -19.12
CA ASP A 2 -32.31 15.58 -18.21
C ASP A 2 -31.81 14.31 -17.46
N ILE A 3 -30.54 13.99 -17.66
CA ILE A 3 -29.85 13.02 -16.82
C ILE A 3 -29.17 13.84 -15.74
N ASP A 4 -29.77 13.80 -14.56
CA ASP A 4 -29.23 14.35 -13.33
C ASP A 4 -27.76 13.89 -13.18
N ALA A 5 -26.87 14.86 -13.16
CA ALA A 5 -25.52 14.69 -12.70
C ALA A 5 -25.63 14.47 -11.19
N GLY A 6 -25.51 13.20 -10.77
CA GLY A 6 -25.36 12.87 -9.37
C GLY A 6 -24.17 13.62 -8.80
N ASP A 7 -24.44 14.43 -7.79
CA ASP A 7 -23.46 15.03 -6.90
C ASP A 7 -22.53 13.93 -6.39
N ASN A 8 -21.31 13.91 -6.90
CA ASN A 8 -20.24 13.12 -6.34
C ASN A 8 -19.88 13.73 -4.98
N ASN A 9 -20.45 13.17 -3.93
CA ASN A 9 -19.98 13.35 -2.56
C ASN A 9 -18.62 12.66 -2.42
N PHE A 10 -17.58 13.27 -3.00
CA PHE A 10 -16.17 12.90 -2.76
C PHE A 10 -15.69 13.33 -1.36
N ASP A 11 -16.51 14.04 -0.60
CA ASP A 11 -16.14 14.61 0.70
C ASP A 11 -16.26 13.65 1.89
N GLU A 12 -16.77 12.42 1.71
CA GLU A 12 -17.07 11.53 2.84
C GLU A 12 -16.06 10.42 3.14
N ILE A 13 -14.97 10.27 2.36
CA ILE A 13 -14.11 9.06 2.46
C ILE A 13 -12.80 9.29 3.22
N LEU A 14 -12.48 10.51 3.67
CA LEU A 14 -11.15 10.83 4.20
C LEU A 14 -11.08 11.05 5.72
N ASP A 15 -11.79 10.28 6.52
CA ASP A 15 -11.74 10.45 8.00
C ASP A 15 -11.04 9.31 8.76
N GLU A 16 -10.03 8.65 8.18
CA GLU A 16 -9.38 7.50 8.84
C GLU A 16 -7.87 7.59 9.06
N GLN A 17 -7.34 8.77 9.27
CA GLN A 17 -6.03 8.86 9.92
C GLN A 17 -6.16 9.54 11.27
N ASN A 18 -6.42 8.73 12.30
CA ASN A 18 -6.26 9.15 13.68
C ASN A 18 -4.76 9.31 13.97
N PRO A 19 -4.25 10.53 14.21
CA PRO A 19 -2.83 10.74 14.51
C PRO A 19 -2.39 10.20 15.87
N ASP A 20 -3.31 9.70 16.69
CA ASP A 20 -3.02 9.23 18.06
C ASP A 20 -2.77 7.71 18.17
N ALA A 21 -2.73 6.97 17.06
CA ALA A 21 -2.37 5.56 17.04
C ALA A 21 -0.88 5.32 16.79
N TYR A 22 0.00 6.15 17.34
CA TYR A 22 1.42 5.83 17.47
C TYR A 22 1.58 4.82 18.59
N PHE A 23 1.74 3.57 18.22
CA PHE A 23 2.27 2.53 19.09
C PHE A 23 3.74 2.85 19.34
N ASP A 24 4.08 3.17 20.60
CA ASP A 24 5.47 3.35 21.05
C ASP A 24 6.11 1.96 21.26
N PRO A 25 7.10 1.54 20.43
CA PRO A 25 7.77 0.25 20.59
C PRO A 25 8.83 0.23 21.70
N LEU A 26 8.97 1.29 22.49
CA LEU A 26 10.01 1.41 23.52
C LEU A 26 9.48 1.46 24.95
N ALA A 27 8.19 1.23 25.20
CA ALA A 27 7.68 1.05 26.54
C ALA A 27 7.95 -0.38 27.03
N SER A 28 9.15 -0.62 27.51
CA SER A 28 9.40 -1.74 28.42
C SER A 28 8.67 -1.47 29.73
N PRO A 29 7.85 -2.41 30.25
CA PRO A 29 7.26 -2.23 31.55
C PRO A 29 8.35 -2.32 32.62
N ASP A 30 8.61 -1.23 33.29
CA ASP A 30 9.38 -1.19 34.53
C ASP A 30 8.64 -2.03 35.59
N ILE A 31 9.01 -3.29 35.70
CA ILE A 31 8.60 -4.13 36.81
C ILE A 31 9.50 -3.80 37.99
N THR A 32 9.13 -2.81 38.77
CA THR A 32 9.66 -2.64 40.12
C THR A 32 9.18 -3.78 40.99
N MET A 33 10.06 -4.71 41.25
CA MET A 33 9.85 -5.79 42.22
C MET A 33 9.84 -5.18 43.63
N PRO A 34 8.84 -5.47 44.46
CA PRO A 34 8.91 -5.10 45.86
C PRO A 34 9.92 -6.00 46.59
N SER A 35 10.79 -5.40 47.40
CA SER A 35 11.70 -6.06 48.30
C SER A 35 10.93 -6.91 49.30
N ALA A 36 11.06 -8.25 49.21
CA ALA A 36 10.50 -9.15 50.19
C ALA A 36 11.55 -9.58 51.18
N ASP A 37 11.20 -9.41 52.45
CA ASP A 37 11.94 -9.88 53.63
C ASP A 37 12.29 -11.37 53.59
N LEU A 38 13.51 -11.63 54.00
CA LEU A 38 14.07 -12.97 54.21
C LEU A 38 13.36 -13.67 55.36
N ARG A 39 12.57 -14.69 55.10
CA ARG A 39 12.33 -15.80 56.01
C ARG A 39 12.65 -17.11 55.33
N ALA A 40 13.62 -17.78 55.86
CA ALA A 40 14.04 -19.11 55.47
C ALA A 40 12.93 -20.14 55.70
N ASP A 41 12.54 -20.86 54.63
CA ASP A 41 11.90 -22.17 54.77
C ASP A 41 12.24 -23.07 53.57
N ASN A 42 12.67 -24.20 53.89
CA ASN A 42 13.05 -25.46 53.24
C ASN A 42 12.69 -25.63 51.76
N PRO A 43 13.65 -25.91 50.87
CA PRO A 43 13.39 -26.04 49.44
C PRO A 43 12.82 -27.44 49.12
N ARG A 44 11.51 -27.55 48.94
CA ARG A 44 10.93 -28.62 48.13
C ARG A 44 11.38 -28.41 46.69
N LYS A 45 12.30 -29.25 46.19
CA LYS A 45 12.68 -29.30 44.79
C LYS A 45 11.44 -29.50 43.94
N ARG A 46 11.00 -28.46 43.26
CA ARG A 46 10.06 -28.59 42.12
C ARG A 46 10.81 -29.34 41.02
N PRO A 47 10.19 -30.32 40.34
CA PRO A 47 10.80 -30.92 39.18
C PRO A 47 11.07 -29.82 38.15
N ARG A 48 12.31 -29.72 37.68
CA ARG A 48 12.65 -28.88 36.51
C ARG A 48 11.82 -29.41 35.36
N ALA A 49 11.06 -28.53 34.72
CA ALA A 49 10.52 -28.83 33.42
C ALA A 49 11.70 -29.12 32.48
N THR A 50 11.79 -30.33 32.00
CA THR A 50 12.63 -30.69 30.88
C THR A 50 11.98 -30.07 29.67
N VAL A 51 12.66 -29.12 29.05
CA VAL A 51 12.30 -28.66 27.69
C VAL A 51 12.80 -29.79 26.79
N GLU A 52 11.90 -30.63 26.29
CA GLU A 52 12.19 -31.44 25.12
C GLU A 52 12.28 -30.45 23.97
N GLU A 53 13.44 -30.39 23.31
CA GLU A 53 13.51 -29.78 21.97
C GLU A 53 12.66 -30.68 21.07
N VAL A 54 11.44 -30.24 20.80
CA VAL A 54 10.65 -30.76 19.69
C VAL A 54 11.39 -30.27 18.43
N GLU A 55 11.88 -31.21 17.62
CA GLU A 55 12.38 -30.87 16.28
C GLU A 55 11.30 -30.02 15.60
N ASP A 56 11.74 -28.90 15.05
CA ASP A 56 10.86 -27.94 14.37
C ASP A 56 10.20 -28.69 13.20
N GLU A 57 8.93 -29.08 13.34
CA GLU A 57 8.18 -29.83 12.33
C GLU A 57 7.93 -28.98 11.06
N ASP A 58 8.36 -27.72 11.04
CA ASP A 58 8.25 -26.80 9.92
C ASP A 58 9.45 -26.87 8.95
N SER A 59 9.84 -28.08 8.55
CA SER A 59 10.82 -28.23 7.47
C SER A 59 10.22 -27.69 6.17
N ARG A 60 10.90 -26.70 5.57
CA ARG A 60 10.56 -26.12 4.26
C ARG A 60 11.56 -26.58 3.22
N TRP A 61 11.07 -26.88 2.01
CA TRP A 61 11.88 -27.25 0.87
C TRP A 61 11.93 -26.09 -0.12
N TYR A 62 13.14 -25.79 -0.62
CA TYR A 62 13.38 -24.65 -1.49
C TYR A 62 13.77 -25.14 -2.88
N GLN A 63 13.07 -24.65 -3.91
CA GLN A 63 13.46 -24.79 -5.29
C GLN A 63 14.03 -23.44 -5.76
N HIS A 64 15.34 -23.38 -5.89
CA HIS A 64 16.04 -22.21 -6.43
C HIS A 64 15.86 -22.10 -7.94
N PHE A 65 16.05 -20.91 -8.46
CA PHE A 65 16.04 -20.67 -9.90
C PHE A 65 17.18 -21.44 -10.57
N PRO A 66 16.97 -22.01 -11.78
CA PRO A 66 17.95 -22.90 -12.42
C PRO A 66 19.32 -22.26 -12.62
N GLU A 67 20.39 -22.97 -12.22
CA GLU A 67 21.78 -22.47 -12.31
C GLU A 67 22.23 -22.17 -13.74
N ASP A 68 21.74 -22.91 -14.73
CA ASP A 68 22.05 -22.71 -16.15
C ASP A 68 21.46 -21.43 -16.72
N ARG A 69 20.46 -20.86 -16.05
CA ARG A 69 19.86 -19.55 -16.36
C ARG A 69 20.30 -18.45 -15.43
N ALA A 70 20.92 -18.77 -14.33
CA ALA A 70 21.40 -17.92 -13.25
C ALA A 70 20.60 -16.59 -13.06
N ALA A 71 20.05 -16.38 -11.88
CA ALA A 71 19.48 -15.09 -11.46
C ALA A 71 20.41 -14.43 -10.44
N GLY A 72 20.34 -13.12 -10.27
CA GLY A 72 21.06 -12.45 -9.22
C GLY A 72 22.59 -12.51 -9.33
N ALA A 73 23.16 -12.70 -10.53
CA ALA A 73 24.59 -12.92 -10.72
C ALA A 73 25.41 -11.73 -10.22
N ILE A 74 26.44 -12.04 -9.46
CA ILE A 74 27.42 -11.07 -8.95
C ILE A 74 28.38 -10.73 -10.08
N LEU A 75 28.52 -9.44 -10.38
CA LEU A 75 29.50 -8.93 -11.36
C LEU A 75 30.86 -8.72 -10.72
N GLU A 76 30.88 -8.02 -9.57
CA GLU A 76 32.10 -7.72 -8.82
C GLU A 76 31.76 -7.39 -7.36
N LYS A 77 32.77 -7.35 -6.52
CA LYS A 77 32.67 -6.88 -5.15
C LYS A 77 32.81 -5.36 -5.09
N CYS A 78 31.99 -4.69 -4.32
CA CYS A 78 32.06 -3.24 -4.11
C CYS A 78 31.94 -2.88 -2.63
N GLN A 79 32.26 -1.63 -2.33
CA GLN A 79 31.84 -1.01 -1.06
C GLN A 79 30.38 -0.60 -1.17
N THR A 80 29.63 -0.81 -0.12
CA THR A 80 28.28 -0.26 0.00
C THR A 80 28.32 1.28 0.00
N GLN A 81 27.23 1.92 -0.32
CA GLN A 81 27.12 3.38 -0.27
C GLN A 81 27.45 3.93 1.13
N PHE A 82 27.02 3.24 2.17
CA PHE A 82 27.34 3.60 3.54
C PHE A 82 28.85 3.51 3.83
N GLU A 83 29.53 2.47 3.38
CA GLU A 83 30.98 2.32 3.56
C GLU A 83 31.75 3.42 2.81
N LYS A 84 31.29 3.78 1.60
CA LYS A 84 31.88 4.91 0.83
C LYS A 84 31.75 6.23 1.60
N LEU A 85 30.55 6.56 2.07
CA LEU A 85 30.30 7.76 2.88
C LEU A 85 31.16 7.79 4.16
N ARG A 86 31.25 6.65 4.85
CA ARG A 86 32.06 6.52 6.06
C ARG A 86 33.56 6.72 5.78
N ASP A 87 34.03 6.20 4.67
CA ASP A 87 35.45 6.38 4.28
C ASP A 87 35.74 7.81 3.83
N GLU A 88 34.80 8.50 3.20
CA GLU A 88 34.88 9.92 2.88
C GLU A 88 34.94 10.76 4.15
N GLN A 89 34.07 10.52 5.13
CA GLN A 89 34.09 11.18 6.44
C GLN A 89 35.41 10.97 7.14
N LYS A 90 35.94 9.75 7.19
CA LYS A 90 37.25 9.47 7.79
C LYS A 90 38.38 10.19 7.09
N LYS A 91 38.37 10.25 5.74
CA LYS A 91 39.39 11.00 4.96
C LYS A 91 39.30 12.49 5.21
N ALA A 92 38.12 13.06 5.42
CA ALA A 92 37.91 14.45 5.78
C ALA A 92 38.28 14.74 7.25
N GLY A 93 38.47 13.73 8.08
CA GLY A 93 38.69 13.88 9.53
C GLY A 93 37.41 14.19 10.29
N ASP A 94 36.26 13.95 9.68
CA ASP A 94 34.95 14.22 10.25
C ASP A 94 34.50 13.12 11.23
N ALA A 95 33.80 13.55 12.28
CA ALA A 95 33.15 12.63 13.22
C ALA A 95 31.91 11.95 12.58
N PRO A 96 31.50 10.77 13.07
CA PRO A 96 30.31 10.06 12.53
C PRO A 96 29.02 10.89 12.55
N TRP A 97 28.91 11.84 13.45
CA TRP A 97 27.73 12.71 13.62
C TRP A 97 27.82 14.04 12.90
N THR A 98 28.91 14.30 12.14
CA THR A 98 29.01 15.52 11.30
C THR A 98 27.75 15.65 10.39
N PRO A 99 27.11 16.82 10.31
CA PRO A 99 27.55 18.19 10.68
C PRO A 99 27.19 18.64 12.11
N PHE A 100 26.82 17.73 13.00
CA PHE A 100 26.61 18.02 14.41
C PHE A 100 27.94 17.98 15.18
N GLU A 101 28.02 18.67 16.31
CA GLU A 101 29.28 18.81 17.08
C GLU A 101 29.52 17.63 18.02
N SER A 102 28.44 16.90 18.43
CA SER A 102 28.52 15.75 19.30
C SER A 102 27.44 14.69 18.99
N GLU A 103 27.63 13.50 19.53
CA GLU A 103 26.64 12.42 19.46
C GLU A 103 25.33 12.80 20.16
N ASP A 104 25.41 13.42 21.34
CA ASP A 104 24.24 13.92 22.09
C ASP A 104 23.44 14.93 21.27
N GLU A 105 24.13 15.82 20.56
CA GLU A 105 23.49 16.79 19.66
C GLU A 105 22.80 16.12 18.48
N TRP A 106 23.42 15.09 17.90
CA TRP A 106 22.84 14.27 16.85
C TRP A 106 21.57 13.57 17.34
N GLU A 107 21.61 12.93 18.51
CA GLU A 107 20.44 12.26 19.11
C GLU A 107 19.30 13.25 19.36
N LEU A 108 19.61 14.41 19.91
CA LEU A 108 18.63 15.49 20.12
C LEU A 108 18.02 15.93 18.78
N ALA A 109 18.84 16.18 17.78
CA ALA A 109 18.37 16.60 16.46
C ALA A 109 17.44 15.56 15.83
N ARG A 110 17.83 14.28 15.90
CA ARG A 110 17.04 13.16 15.43
C ARG A 110 15.67 13.12 16.14
N TRP A 111 15.67 13.24 17.46
CA TRP A 111 14.43 13.23 18.22
C TRP A 111 13.50 14.41 17.86
N LEU A 112 14.03 15.63 17.77
CA LEU A 112 13.27 16.82 17.40
C LEU A 112 12.58 16.69 16.03
N ILE A 113 13.27 16.09 15.05
CA ILE A 113 12.71 15.90 13.70
C ILE A 113 11.67 14.77 13.68
N THR A 114 11.90 13.68 14.41
CA THR A 114 11.01 12.50 14.39
C THR A 114 9.84 12.59 15.34
N SER A 115 9.86 13.50 16.33
CA SER A 115 8.83 13.66 17.34
C SER A 115 7.49 14.18 16.82
N GLY A 116 7.44 14.70 15.59
CA GLY A 116 6.23 15.35 15.05
C GLY A 116 5.90 16.71 15.69
N ALA A 117 6.74 17.22 16.58
CA ALA A 117 6.54 18.52 17.21
C ALA A 117 6.62 19.65 16.17
N SER A 118 5.73 20.65 16.26
CA SER A 118 5.78 21.80 15.37
C SER A 118 7.08 22.61 15.57
N GLY A 119 7.55 23.30 14.53
CA GLY A 119 8.75 24.15 14.61
C GLY A 119 8.71 25.14 15.77
N LYS A 120 7.52 25.71 16.09
CA LYS A 120 7.31 26.56 17.26
C LYS A 120 7.57 25.81 18.57
N LYS A 121 7.11 24.56 18.69
CA LYS A 121 7.36 23.74 19.88
C LYS A 121 8.81 23.35 20.01
N ASN A 122 9.48 23.04 18.90
CA ASN A 122 10.91 22.81 18.89
C ASN A 122 11.68 24.06 19.34
N ASP A 123 11.29 25.27 18.90
CA ASP A 123 11.88 26.53 19.35
C ASP A 123 11.65 26.78 20.85
N GLU A 124 10.48 26.45 21.39
CA GLU A 124 10.19 26.53 22.82
C GLU A 124 11.06 25.57 23.63
N PHE A 125 11.21 24.33 23.16
CA PHE A 125 12.05 23.31 23.79
C PHE A 125 13.52 23.69 23.82
N LEU A 126 14.09 24.16 22.69
CA LEU A 126 15.48 24.60 22.59
C LEU A 126 15.80 25.82 23.49
N LYS A 127 14.80 26.58 23.92
CA LYS A 127 14.98 27.70 24.86
C LYS A 127 15.05 27.29 26.32
N LEU A 128 14.77 26.04 26.66
CA LEU A 128 14.84 25.55 28.04
C LEU A 128 16.26 25.60 28.57
N ASN A 129 16.45 26.13 29.78
CA ASN A 129 17.78 26.24 30.40
C ASN A 129 18.50 24.91 30.54
N LYS A 130 17.77 23.81 30.80
CA LYS A 130 18.35 22.47 30.90
C LYS A 130 18.92 21.99 29.57
N VAL A 131 18.28 22.32 28.45
CA VAL A 131 18.78 21.98 27.10
C VAL A 131 20.02 22.79 26.79
N LYS A 132 19.98 24.12 27.00
CA LYS A 132 21.08 25.02 26.78
C LYS A 132 22.33 24.75 27.63
N GLN A 133 22.13 24.33 28.91
CA GLN A 133 23.22 24.08 29.83
C GLN A 133 23.71 22.64 29.85
N GLY A 134 22.87 21.71 29.41
CA GLY A 134 23.16 20.28 29.40
C GLY A 134 23.82 19.81 28.11
N ILE A 135 23.12 19.96 26.99
CA ILE A 135 23.58 19.50 25.67
C ILE A 135 24.35 20.63 24.94
N ASP A 136 23.91 21.89 25.17
CA ASP A 136 24.43 23.09 24.49
C ASP A 136 24.50 22.94 22.96
N PRO A 137 23.37 22.65 22.29
CA PRO A 137 23.39 22.32 20.86
C PRO A 137 23.85 23.54 20.03
N SER A 138 24.62 23.30 18.98
CA SER A 138 25.08 24.31 18.04
C SER A 138 23.96 25.01 17.27
N PHE A 139 22.75 24.46 17.29
CA PHE A 139 21.54 25.04 16.73
C PHE A 139 20.59 25.55 17.84
N HIS A 140 20.32 26.84 17.84
CA HIS A 140 19.52 27.48 18.90
C HIS A 140 18.03 27.68 18.55
N ASN A 141 17.63 27.28 17.35
CA ASN A 141 16.25 27.34 16.86
C ASN A 141 16.02 26.31 15.74
N TYR A 142 14.73 26.07 15.44
CA TYR A 142 14.30 25.08 14.45
C TYR A 142 14.88 25.34 13.05
N ARG A 143 14.99 26.61 12.64
CA ARG A 143 15.60 26.96 11.34
C ARG A 143 17.07 26.55 11.26
N ALA A 144 17.84 26.80 12.31
CA ALA A 144 19.25 26.41 12.37
C ALA A 144 19.39 24.88 12.41
N LEU A 145 18.48 24.17 13.12
CA LEU A 145 18.41 22.71 13.07
C LEU A 145 18.19 22.21 11.63
N LEU A 146 17.21 22.77 10.92
CA LEU A 146 16.97 22.37 9.53
C LEU A 146 18.20 22.60 8.63
N GLN A 147 18.95 23.68 8.81
CA GLN A 147 20.20 23.90 8.07
C GLN A 147 21.25 22.80 8.33
N ARG A 148 21.34 22.28 9.56
CA ARG A 148 22.22 21.13 9.85
C ARG A 148 21.70 19.85 9.20
N ILE A 149 20.39 19.63 9.21
CA ILE A 149 19.76 18.49 8.52
C ILE A 149 20.00 18.56 7.00
N ASP A 150 19.87 19.75 6.40
CA ASP A 150 20.09 19.95 4.96
C ASP A 150 21.55 19.70 4.55
N ALA A 151 22.49 19.79 5.49
CA ALA A 151 23.91 19.50 5.27
C ALA A 151 24.26 17.99 5.37
N LEU A 152 23.34 17.14 5.83
CA LEU A 152 23.52 15.69 5.80
C LEU A 152 23.60 15.16 4.36
N PRO A 153 24.23 14.00 4.13
CA PRO A 153 24.17 13.34 2.83
C PRO A 153 22.72 13.18 2.38
N GLN A 154 22.43 13.68 1.20
CA GLN A 154 21.07 13.67 0.64
C GLN A 154 20.84 12.39 -0.17
N GLY A 155 19.66 11.78 -0.04
CA GLY A 155 19.19 10.74 -0.95
C GLY A 155 18.90 11.27 -2.37
N PRO A 156 18.11 10.55 -3.17
CA PRO A 156 17.77 10.97 -4.54
C PRO A 156 17.23 12.39 -4.59
N LYS A 157 17.83 13.23 -5.45
CA LYS A 157 17.54 14.67 -5.53
C LYS A 157 16.15 14.93 -6.11
N TRP A 158 15.52 15.99 -5.62
CA TRP A 158 14.29 16.52 -6.20
C TRP A 158 14.56 17.26 -7.51
N THR A 159 13.72 16.97 -8.51
CA THR A 159 13.67 17.69 -9.79
C THR A 159 12.30 18.32 -9.94
N CYS A 160 12.27 19.58 -10.34
CA CYS A 160 11.04 20.26 -10.75
C CYS A 160 10.95 20.24 -12.28
N TYR A 161 9.87 19.72 -12.80
CA TYR A 161 9.57 19.76 -14.23
C TYR A 161 8.30 20.58 -14.48
N PRO A 162 8.44 21.82 -14.99
CA PRO A 162 7.28 22.60 -15.40
C PRO A 162 6.74 22.12 -16.75
N PHE A 163 5.43 22.10 -16.90
CA PHE A 163 4.77 21.84 -18.18
C PHE A 163 3.51 22.68 -18.33
N ASP A 164 3.20 23.05 -19.56
CA ASP A 164 2.04 23.85 -19.90
C ASP A 164 0.90 22.98 -20.42
N MET A 165 -0.31 23.27 -19.99
CA MET A 165 -1.52 22.68 -20.57
C MET A 165 -2.35 23.80 -21.21
N GLU A 166 -2.80 23.54 -22.43
CA GLU A 166 -3.73 24.40 -23.17
C GLU A 166 -5.14 23.82 -23.07
N GLY A 167 -6.08 24.61 -22.58
CA GLY A 167 -7.48 24.24 -22.43
C GLY A 167 -8.32 24.52 -23.67
N ASP A 168 -9.63 24.24 -23.57
CA ASP A 168 -10.62 24.57 -24.61
C ASP A 168 -11.49 25.78 -24.24
N GLU A 169 -11.30 26.36 -23.06
CA GLU A 169 -11.89 27.65 -22.69
C GLU A 169 -11.04 28.79 -23.25
N LEU A 170 -11.68 29.85 -23.71
CA LEU A 170 -10.99 31.01 -24.30
C LEU A 170 -10.79 32.10 -23.25
N ASP A 171 -9.71 32.86 -23.41
CA ASP A 171 -9.46 34.09 -22.66
C ASP A 171 -10.26 35.29 -23.24
N ALA A 172 -10.10 36.47 -22.63
CA ALA A 172 -10.76 37.70 -23.08
C ALA A 172 -10.34 38.15 -24.50
N HIS A 173 -9.27 37.56 -25.04
CA HIS A 173 -8.73 37.87 -26.38
C HIS A 173 -9.07 36.78 -27.40
N GLY A 174 -9.89 35.78 -27.01
CA GLY A 174 -10.27 34.65 -27.88
C GLY A 174 -9.17 33.61 -28.09
N LYS A 175 -8.14 33.58 -27.26
CA LYS A 175 -7.09 32.54 -27.27
C LYS A 175 -7.40 31.46 -26.25
N PRO A 176 -7.00 30.21 -26.52
CA PRO A 176 -7.09 29.15 -25.53
C PRO A 176 -6.39 29.53 -24.21
N ARG A 177 -7.05 29.28 -23.10
CA ARG A 177 -6.45 29.48 -21.77
C ARG A 177 -5.38 28.44 -21.50
N THR A 178 -4.26 28.85 -20.92
CA THR A 178 -3.15 27.99 -20.52
C THR A 178 -2.97 28.02 -19.00
N GLU A 179 -2.52 26.91 -18.45
CA GLU A 179 -2.13 26.79 -17.04
C GLU A 179 -0.79 26.06 -16.97
N VAL A 180 0.12 26.58 -16.13
CA VAL A 180 1.44 26.00 -15.91
C VAL A 180 1.40 25.12 -14.68
N PHE A 181 1.89 23.91 -14.80
CA PHE A 181 1.99 22.94 -13.71
C PHE A 181 3.44 22.61 -13.41
N GLU A 182 3.71 22.22 -12.19
CA GLU A 182 5.02 21.75 -11.76
C GLU A 182 4.90 20.32 -11.23
N ILE A 183 5.70 19.41 -11.79
CA ILE A 183 5.87 18.07 -11.27
C ILE A 183 7.17 18.06 -10.45
N TRP A 184 7.04 17.81 -9.17
CA TRP A 184 8.18 17.61 -8.28
C TRP A 184 8.40 16.12 -8.09
N TYR A 185 9.54 15.61 -8.54
CA TYR A 185 9.83 14.19 -8.45
C TYR A 185 11.32 13.90 -8.29
N ARG A 186 11.63 12.67 -7.89
CA ARG A 186 12.97 12.10 -7.82
C ARG A 186 13.17 11.13 -8.96
N ASP A 187 14.40 10.95 -9.41
CA ASP A 187 14.71 9.92 -10.39
C ASP A 187 14.36 8.54 -9.81
N PRO A 188 13.43 7.78 -10.41
CA PRO A 188 13.01 6.49 -9.87
C PRO A 188 14.11 5.43 -9.91
N VAL A 189 15.08 5.51 -10.83
CA VAL A 189 16.23 4.60 -10.88
C VAL A 189 17.17 4.86 -9.71
N GLU A 190 17.39 6.13 -9.35
CA GLU A 190 18.16 6.49 -8.16
C GLU A 190 17.42 6.10 -6.87
N CYS A 191 16.09 6.16 -6.85
CA CYS A 191 15.30 5.64 -5.73
C CYS A 191 15.47 4.12 -5.56
N VAL A 192 15.48 3.37 -6.66
CA VAL A 192 15.76 1.92 -6.65
C VAL A 192 17.17 1.65 -6.17
N ARG A 193 18.17 2.43 -6.64
CA ARG A 193 19.58 2.35 -6.20
C ARG A 193 19.71 2.56 -4.70
N GLU A 194 19.03 3.56 -4.15
CA GLU A 194 18.99 3.85 -2.72
C GLU A 194 18.44 2.66 -1.91
N LEU A 195 17.33 2.08 -2.35
CA LEU A 195 16.70 0.95 -1.67
C LEU A 195 17.54 -0.34 -1.74
N LEU A 196 18.10 -0.66 -2.92
CA LEU A 196 18.93 -1.85 -3.09
C LEU A 196 20.29 -1.72 -2.39
N GLY A 197 20.85 -0.52 -2.38
CA GLY A 197 22.17 -0.25 -1.79
C GLY A 197 22.15 0.00 -0.30
N ASN A 198 21.00 0.08 0.35
CA ASN A 198 20.89 0.42 1.76
C ASN A 198 21.22 -0.78 2.67
N PRO A 199 22.36 -0.78 3.38
CA PRO A 199 22.78 -1.89 4.22
C PRO A 199 21.89 -2.13 5.46
N SER A 200 20.98 -1.20 5.78
CA SER A 200 19.98 -1.40 6.83
C SER A 200 18.94 -2.44 6.44
N PHE A 201 18.77 -2.72 5.14
CA PHE A 201 17.85 -3.75 4.65
C PHE A 201 18.60 -5.07 4.46
N THR A 202 18.81 -5.78 5.55
CA THR A 202 19.63 -7.01 5.58
C THR A 202 18.96 -8.21 4.90
N LYS A 203 17.62 -8.18 4.78
CA LYS A 203 16.83 -9.24 4.16
C LYS A 203 16.36 -8.80 2.77
N GLN A 204 17.26 -8.91 1.79
CA GLN A 204 16.92 -8.66 0.38
C GLN A 204 17.07 -9.93 -0.45
N ALA A 205 16.11 -10.18 -1.35
CA ALA A 205 16.20 -11.25 -2.32
C ALA A 205 16.69 -10.71 -3.67
N TYR A 206 17.61 -11.44 -4.31
CA TYR A 206 18.16 -11.10 -5.63
C TYR A 206 17.77 -12.13 -6.70
N GLU A 207 17.15 -13.22 -6.30
CA GLU A 207 16.66 -14.30 -7.15
C GLU A 207 15.31 -14.81 -6.65
N PRO A 208 14.46 -15.37 -7.54
CA PRO A 208 13.23 -16.00 -7.10
C PRO A 208 13.50 -17.39 -6.53
N CYS A 209 12.65 -17.83 -5.61
CA CYS A 209 12.63 -19.20 -5.15
C CYS A 209 11.20 -19.68 -4.96
N ARG A 210 10.96 -20.97 -5.11
CA ARG A 210 9.70 -21.62 -4.74
C ARG A 210 9.88 -22.31 -3.41
N ILE A 211 8.95 -22.11 -2.50
CA ILE A 211 8.96 -22.72 -1.16
C ILE A 211 7.82 -23.71 -1.10
N PHE A 212 8.08 -24.89 -0.51
CA PHE A 212 7.09 -25.94 -0.34
C PHE A 212 7.08 -26.43 1.09
N LYS A 213 5.90 -26.81 1.58
CA LYS A 213 5.73 -27.39 2.93
C LYS A 213 6.05 -28.88 3.01
N GLN A 214 6.20 -29.54 1.86
CA GLN A 214 6.43 -30.99 1.80
C GLN A 214 7.60 -31.30 0.87
N GLU A 215 8.36 -32.34 1.20
CA GLU A 215 9.56 -32.78 0.48
C GLU A 215 9.32 -33.14 -1.00
N ASN A 216 8.12 -33.63 -1.31
CA ASN A 216 7.71 -33.95 -2.68
C ASN A 216 7.37 -32.72 -3.52
N CYS A 217 7.72 -31.51 -3.07
CA CYS A 217 7.39 -30.23 -3.69
C CYS A 217 5.86 -30.02 -3.87
N SER A 218 5.07 -30.52 -2.92
CA SER A 218 3.64 -30.19 -2.84
C SER A 218 3.38 -29.15 -1.74
N ASN A 219 2.18 -28.57 -1.79
CA ASN A 219 1.72 -27.51 -0.91
C ASN A 219 2.68 -26.29 -0.93
N ARG A 220 2.72 -25.62 -2.09
CA ARG A 220 3.57 -24.44 -2.31
C ARG A 220 3.19 -23.30 -1.37
N GLU A 221 4.20 -22.62 -0.82
CA GLU A 221 4.05 -21.46 0.05
C GLU A 221 4.31 -20.15 -0.71
N PHE A 222 3.45 -19.16 -0.49
CA PHE A 222 3.53 -17.81 -1.05
C PHE A 222 3.56 -16.81 0.10
N ASN A 223 4.68 -16.18 0.35
CA ASN A 223 4.82 -15.25 1.48
C ASN A 223 5.52 -13.94 1.14
N GLU A 224 6.34 -13.92 0.11
CA GLU A 224 7.09 -12.75 -0.33
C GLU A 224 7.02 -12.60 -1.86
N MET A 225 7.41 -11.45 -2.39
CA MET A 225 7.41 -11.21 -3.84
C MET A 225 8.28 -12.22 -4.58
N TRP A 226 9.43 -12.60 -4.02
CA TRP A 226 10.34 -13.56 -4.64
C TRP A 226 9.87 -15.01 -4.59
N THR A 227 8.82 -15.33 -3.82
CA THR A 227 8.17 -16.65 -3.84
C THR A 227 7.01 -16.72 -4.81
N ALA A 228 6.62 -15.60 -5.44
CA ALA A 228 5.55 -15.54 -6.41
C ALA A 228 5.96 -16.10 -7.78
N GLU A 229 5.00 -16.74 -8.48
CA GLU A 229 5.21 -17.23 -9.83
C GLU A 229 5.57 -16.09 -10.80
N TRP A 230 4.95 -14.92 -10.62
CA TRP A 230 5.23 -13.72 -11.42
C TRP A 230 6.73 -13.39 -11.49
N TRP A 231 7.47 -13.46 -10.35
CA TRP A 231 8.90 -13.18 -10.37
C TRP A 231 9.67 -14.23 -11.16
N TRP A 232 9.29 -15.49 -11.01
CA TRP A 232 9.90 -16.59 -11.76
C TRP A 232 9.70 -16.41 -13.25
N GLU A 233 8.46 -16.14 -13.71
CA GLU A 233 8.12 -15.93 -15.11
C GLU A 233 8.86 -14.72 -15.71
N ILE A 234 8.91 -13.60 -15.02
CA ILE A 234 9.65 -12.41 -15.47
C ILE A 234 11.15 -12.69 -15.52
N GLN A 235 11.70 -13.39 -14.52
CA GLN A 235 13.11 -13.74 -14.48
C GLN A 235 13.52 -14.61 -15.69
N GLU A 236 12.62 -15.49 -16.17
CA GLU A 236 12.84 -16.28 -17.39
C GLU A 236 12.95 -15.46 -18.68
N LEU A 237 12.32 -14.29 -18.71
CA LEU A 237 12.36 -13.37 -19.85
C LEU A 237 13.59 -12.44 -19.84
N LEU A 238 14.27 -12.33 -18.71
CA LEU A 238 15.42 -11.46 -18.56
C LEU A 238 16.72 -12.14 -19.04
N PRO A 239 17.77 -11.37 -19.38
CA PRO A 239 19.08 -11.92 -19.69
C PRO A 239 19.63 -12.80 -18.56
N ILE A 240 20.42 -13.82 -18.92
CA ILE A 240 21.10 -14.70 -17.95
C ILE A 240 21.92 -13.84 -16.97
N GLY A 241 21.80 -14.13 -15.69
CA GLY A 241 22.49 -13.40 -14.63
C GLY A 241 21.79 -12.10 -14.19
N ALA A 242 20.71 -11.70 -14.84
CA ALA A 242 19.96 -10.51 -14.45
C ALA A 242 19.38 -10.62 -13.02
N THR A 243 19.28 -9.48 -12.37
CA THR A 243 18.56 -9.33 -11.09
C THR A 243 17.29 -8.54 -11.32
N LEU A 244 16.15 -9.13 -11.06
CA LEU A 244 14.87 -8.43 -11.10
C LEU A 244 14.72 -7.52 -9.88
N ALA A 245 14.31 -6.28 -10.08
CA ALA A 245 13.81 -5.40 -9.03
C ALA A 245 12.31 -5.15 -9.26
N PRO A 246 11.40 -5.88 -8.60
CA PRO A 246 9.97 -5.63 -8.67
C PRO A 246 9.63 -4.27 -8.10
N ILE A 247 9.18 -3.35 -8.94
CA ILE A 247 8.76 -2.02 -8.52
C ILE A 247 7.32 -2.08 -8.02
N ILE A 248 7.10 -1.56 -6.83
CA ILE A 248 5.79 -1.37 -6.22
C ILE A 248 5.54 0.12 -6.14
N LEU A 249 4.51 0.59 -6.81
CA LEU A 249 4.05 1.98 -6.75
C LEU A 249 2.80 2.08 -5.88
N ALA A 250 2.67 3.19 -5.18
CA ALA A 250 1.44 3.56 -4.48
C ALA A 250 1.14 5.03 -4.71
N SER A 251 -0.12 5.37 -4.92
CA SER A 251 -0.58 6.75 -4.99
C SER A 251 -1.94 6.88 -4.33
N ASP A 252 -2.18 8.05 -3.73
CA ASP A 252 -3.44 8.40 -3.09
C ASP A 252 -3.57 9.92 -3.00
N LYS A 253 -4.72 10.42 -3.44
CA LYS A 253 -5.00 11.85 -3.42
C LYS A 253 -5.52 12.27 -2.06
N THR A 254 -4.69 12.92 -1.26
CA THR A 254 -4.95 13.23 0.15
C THR A 254 -5.23 14.72 0.39
N GLN A 255 -6.19 15.02 1.27
CA GLN A 255 -6.44 16.39 1.75
C GLN A 255 -5.42 16.79 2.81
N LEU A 256 -4.75 17.94 2.61
CA LEU A 256 -3.73 18.45 3.54
C LEU A 256 -4.32 19.28 4.69
N THR A 257 -5.53 19.82 4.55
CA THR A 257 -6.16 20.68 5.56
C THR A 257 -7.66 20.43 5.65
N ARG A 258 -8.17 20.30 6.90
CA ARG A 258 -9.61 20.14 7.17
C ARG A 258 -10.36 21.46 7.39
N PHE A 259 -9.66 22.55 7.72
CA PHE A 259 -10.26 23.78 8.26
C PHE A 259 -10.22 25.01 7.34
N SER A 260 -9.37 25.09 6.36
CA SER A 260 -9.32 26.21 5.43
C SER A 260 -8.61 25.87 4.13
N GLY A 261 -9.36 25.97 3.04
CA GLY A 261 -8.85 25.82 1.67
C GLY A 261 -8.75 24.37 1.21
N ASP A 262 -9.20 24.12 0.00
CA ASP A 262 -9.15 22.82 -0.71
C ASP A 262 -7.71 22.41 -1.08
N LYS A 263 -6.79 22.44 -0.12
CA LYS A 263 -5.39 22.03 -0.38
C LYS A 263 -5.28 20.52 -0.33
N GLN A 264 -5.01 19.94 -1.47
CA GLN A 264 -4.80 18.52 -1.66
C GLN A 264 -3.37 18.28 -2.13
N ALA A 265 -2.83 17.12 -1.82
CA ALA A 265 -1.61 16.58 -2.41
C ALA A 265 -1.93 15.24 -3.08
N TRP A 266 -1.19 14.94 -4.14
CA TRP A 266 -1.28 13.65 -4.81
C TRP A 266 0.12 13.03 -4.86
N PRO A 267 0.58 12.45 -3.75
CA PRO A 267 1.88 11.82 -3.66
C PRO A 267 1.91 10.51 -4.43
N VAL A 268 3.08 10.20 -4.97
CA VAL A 268 3.42 8.89 -5.54
C VAL A 268 4.59 8.33 -4.74
N TYR A 269 4.46 7.11 -4.26
CA TYR A 269 5.47 6.40 -3.50
C TYR A 269 6.03 5.24 -4.31
N LEU A 270 7.30 4.91 -4.04
CA LEU A 270 8.00 3.78 -4.65
C LEU A 270 8.68 2.93 -3.58
N THR A 271 8.51 1.63 -3.66
CA THR A 271 9.31 0.63 -2.95
C THR A 271 9.65 -0.53 -3.88
N ILE A 272 10.45 -1.50 -3.41
CA ILE A 272 10.88 -2.66 -4.21
C ILE A 272 10.55 -3.97 -3.52
N GLY A 273 10.17 -4.97 -4.31
CA GLY A 273 9.83 -6.30 -3.82
C GLY A 273 11.02 -7.14 -3.34
N ASN A 274 12.25 -6.66 -3.55
CA ASN A 274 13.47 -7.31 -3.05
C ASN A 274 13.59 -7.24 -1.52
N VAL A 275 13.10 -6.14 -0.91
CA VAL A 275 13.07 -5.94 0.54
C VAL A 275 11.91 -6.74 1.12
N ASP A 276 12.13 -7.42 2.25
CA ASP A 276 11.09 -8.22 2.92
C ASP A 276 9.88 -7.36 3.35
N LYS A 277 8.70 -7.98 3.39
CA LYS A 277 7.43 -7.30 3.69
C LYS A 277 7.39 -6.67 5.08
N GLU A 278 8.07 -7.26 6.07
CA GLU A 278 8.10 -6.72 7.43
C GLU A 278 8.86 -5.39 7.48
N THR A 279 9.99 -5.34 6.79
CA THR A 279 10.75 -4.09 6.61
C THR A 279 9.93 -3.07 5.83
N ARG A 280 9.30 -3.48 4.69
CA ARG A 280 8.49 -2.57 3.86
C ARG A 280 7.30 -1.97 4.60
N ARG A 281 6.59 -2.74 5.42
CA ARG A 281 5.41 -2.28 6.18
C ARG A 281 5.73 -1.47 7.43
N THR A 282 7.00 -1.46 7.86
CA THR A 282 7.44 -0.72 9.04
C THR A 282 7.79 0.72 8.66
N PRO A 283 7.00 1.75 9.06
CA PRO A 283 7.25 3.14 8.64
C PRO A 283 8.62 3.69 9.05
N SER A 284 9.12 3.25 10.20
CA SER A 284 10.44 3.66 10.72
C SER A 284 11.61 3.11 9.90
N SER A 285 11.43 2.04 9.14
CA SER A 285 12.46 1.49 8.24
C SER A 285 12.74 2.39 7.05
N ARG A 286 11.75 3.20 6.64
CA ARG A 286 11.81 4.06 5.45
C ARG A 286 12.12 3.30 4.16
N ALA A 287 11.67 2.06 4.06
CA ALA A 287 11.80 1.22 2.87
C ALA A 287 10.85 1.64 1.73
N THR A 288 10.13 2.74 1.91
CA THR A 288 9.28 3.36 0.90
C THR A 288 9.71 4.81 0.70
N ILE A 289 9.98 5.19 -0.54
CA ILE A 289 10.44 6.54 -0.91
C ILE A 289 9.28 7.31 -1.53
N LEU A 290 9.05 8.53 -1.08
CA LEU A 290 8.19 9.49 -1.76
C LEU A 290 8.86 9.87 -3.09
N LEU A 291 8.32 9.34 -4.18
CA LEU A 291 8.85 9.53 -5.52
C LEU A 291 8.56 10.93 -6.06
N GLY A 292 7.32 11.39 -5.90
CA GLY A 292 6.93 12.70 -6.41
C GLY A 292 5.51 13.11 -6.05
N TYR A 293 5.12 14.26 -6.61
CA TYR A 293 3.77 14.81 -6.47
C TYR A 293 3.18 15.08 -7.84
N ILE A 294 1.98 14.56 -8.07
CA ILE A 294 1.15 14.92 -9.21
C ILE A 294 0.46 16.25 -8.89
N PRO A 295 0.45 17.24 -9.80
CA PRO A 295 -0.24 18.50 -9.58
C PRO A 295 -1.74 18.31 -9.36
N VAL A 296 -2.30 19.05 -8.41
CA VAL A 296 -3.74 19.07 -8.16
C VAL A 296 -4.31 20.40 -8.61
N SER A 297 -5.19 20.39 -9.61
CA SER A 297 -5.87 21.56 -10.14
C SER A 297 -7.34 21.27 -10.41
N LYS A 298 -8.14 22.32 -10.38
CA LYS A 298 -9.53 22.28 -10.84
C LYS A 298 -9.64 22.28 -12.37
N LEU A 299 -8.54 22.46 -13.09
CA LEU A 299 -8.47 22.52 -14.55
C LEU A 299 -9.55 23.44 -15.18
N GLU A 300 -9.70 24.66 -14.63
CA GLU A 300 -10.71 25.63 -15.09
C GLU A 300 -10.44 26.16 -16.50
N ILE A 301 -9.30 25.85 -17.07
CA ILE A 301 -8.97 26.09 -18.47
C ILE A 301 -9.75 25.18 -19.44
N PHE A 302 -10.37 24.12 -18.92
CA PHE A 302 -11.21 23.20 -19.69
C PHE A 302 -12.69 23.38 -19.38
N SER A 303 -13.53 23.19 -20.39
CA SER A 303 -14.98 23.12 -20.24
C SER A 303 -15.36 21.95 -19.31
N LYS A 304 -16.47 22.11 -18.58
CA LYS A 304 -16.93 21.08 -17.63
C LYS A 304 -16.99 19.68 -18.25
N LYS A 305 -17.36 19.56 -19.52
CA LYS A 305 -17.47 18.30 -20.26
C LYS A 305 -16.12 17.62 -20.49
N LYS A 306 -15.05 18.40 -20.72
CA LYS A 306 -13.71 17.86 -21.03
C LYS A 306 -12.79 17.74 -19.81
N ARG A 307 -13.15 18.43 -18.74
CA ARG A 307 -12.31 18.57 -17.52
C ARG A 307 -11.90 17.22 -16.92
N SER A 308 -12.84 16.28 -16.76
CA SER A 308 -12.53 14.95 -16.23
C SER A 308 -11.56 14.17 -17.12
N GLY A 309 -11.75 14.18 -18.44
CA GLY A 309 -10.82 13.53 -19.38
C GLY A 309 -9.43 14.17 -19.35
N ALA A 310 -9.37 15.51 -19.26
CA ALA A 310 -8.12 16.26 -19.17
C ALA A 310 -7.37 15.93 -17.86
N LEU A 311 -8.08 15.81 -16.73
CA LEU A 311 -7.50 15.42 -15.45
C LEU A 311 -6.90 14.01 -15.52
N HIS A 312 -7.61 13.07 -16.11
CA HIS A 312 -7.12 11.70 -16.28
C HIS A 312 -5.88 11.65 -17.18
N GLN A 313 -5.89 12.39 -18.31
CA GLN A 313 -4.72 12.45 -19.18
C GLN A 313 -3.53 13.10 -18.47
N MET A 314 -3.75 14.19 -17.72
CA MET A 314 -2.72 14.87 -16.94
C MET A 314 -2.04 13.90 -15.95
N PHE A 315 -2.82 13.06 -15.25
CA PHE A 315 -2.28 12.01 -14.38
C PHE A 315 -1.30 11.12 -15.15
N HIS A 316 -1.73 10.57 -16.30
CA HIS A 316 -0.89 9.67 -17.09
C HIS A 316 0.35 10.37 -17.68
N ASP A 317 0.25 11.63 -18.03
CA ASP A 317 1.38 12.41 -18.53
C ASP A 317 2.40 12.68 -17.41
N CYS A 318 1.92 13.03 -16.21
CA CYS A 318 2.78 13.18 -15.02
C CYS A 318 3.51 11.87 -14.66
N MET A 319 2.78 10.75 -14.64
CA MET A 319 3.37 9.44 -14.37
C MET A 319 4.38 9.04 -15.44
N ARG A 320 4.12 9.35 -16.71
CA ARG A 320 5.07 9.08 -17.81
C ARG A 320 6.37 9.88 -17.64
N ILE A 321 6.28 11.13 -17.20
CA ILE A 321 7.44 11.97 -16.91
C ILE A 321 8.21 11.42 -15.73
N MET A 322 7.55 11.17 -14.61
CA MET A 322 8.19 10.68 -13.37
C MET A 322 8.86 9.31 -13.56
N LEU A 323 8.24 8.40 -14.30
CA LEU A 323 8.68 7.01 -14.44
C LEU A 323 9.50 6.76 -15.71
N GLY A 324 9.78 7.79 -16.50
CA GLY A 324 10.43 7.63 -17.81
C GLY A 324 11.78 6.92 -17.76
N ALA A 325 12.58 7.13 -16.71
CA ALA A 325 13.87 6.48 -16.53
C ALA A 325 13.73 4.95 -16.29
N LEU A 326 12.64 4.48 -15.67
CA LEU A 326 12.39 3.06 -15.44
C LEU A 326 12.19 2.29 -16.75
N LYS A 327 11.63 2.92 -17.77
CA LYS A 327 11.41 2.29 -19.08
C LYS A 327 12.75 1.81 -19.69
N ALA A 328 13.75 2.70 -19.73
CA ALA A 328 15.07 2.36 -20.26
C ALA A 328 15.81 1.37 -19.34
N ALA A 329 15.75 1.59 -18.04
CA ALA A 329 16.37 0.72 -17.04
C ALA A 329 15.79 -0.70 -17.05
N GLY A 330 14.46 -0.84 -17.19
CA GLY A 330 13.78 -2.14 -17.28
C GLY A 330 14.09 -2.89 -18.58
N GLY A 331 14.33 -2.17 -19.68
CA GLY A 331 14.68 -2.80 -20.98
C GLY A 331 16.15 -3.21 -21.10
N HIS A 332 17.08 -2.44 -20.56
CA HIS A 332 18.52 -2.65 -20.76
C HIS A 332 19.27 -3.08 -19.49
N GLY A 333 18.63 -2.97 -18.34
CA GLY A 333 19.23 -3.13 -17.02
C GLY A 333 20.24 -2.04 -16.67
N VAL A 334 20.42 -1.80 -15.38
CA VAL A 334 21.36 -0.82 -14.82
C VAL A 334 22.25 -1.50 -13.79
N THR A 335 23.55 -1.20 -13.83
CA THR A 335 24.49 -1.71 -12.83
C THR A 335 24.33 -0.94 -11.54
N MET A 336 24.13 -1.66 -10.42
CA MET A 336 23.92 -1.07 -9.09
C MET A 336 24.72 -1.81 -8.03
N ASP A 337 25.22 -1.03 -7.05
CA ASP A 337 25.78 -1.56 -5.81
C ASP A 337 24.63 -2.03 -4.91
N CYS A 338 24.74 -3.23 -4.36
CA CYS A 338 23.71 -3.82 -3.50
C CYS A 338 24.15 -3.81 -2.03
N ALA A 339 23.21 -3.93 -1.12
CA ALA A 339 23.40 -3.87 0.33
C ALA A 339 24.38 -4.93 0.86
N ASP A 340 24.52 -6.05 0.16
CA ASP A 340 25.43 -7.15 0.50
C ASP A 340 26.89 -6.93 0.05
N GLY A 341 27.20 -5.76 -0.53
CA GLY A 341 28.55 -5.39 -0.99
C GLY A 341 28.95 -5.98 -2.34
N PHE A 342 27.97 -6.31 -3.18
CA PHE A 342 28.20 -6.79 -4.54
C PHE A 342 27.46 -5.97 -5.58
N VAL A 343 28.03 -5.89 -6.76
CA VAL A 343 27.45 -5.22 -7.92
C VAL A 343 26.62 -6.22 -8.73
N ARG A 344 25.43 -5.81 -9.15
CA ARG A 344 24.53 -6.62 -9.99
C ARG A 344 23.97 -5.80 -11.15
N LYS A 345 23.52 -6.51 -12.20
CA LYS A 345 22.77 -5.94 -13.31
C LYS A 345 21.27 -5.98 -12.96
N ILE A 346 20.70 -4.83 -12.61
CA ILE A 346 19.34 -4.69 -12.09
C ILE A 346 18.37 -4.33 -13.22
N PHE A 347 17.23 -5.01 -13.25
CA PHE A 347 16.11 -4.74 -14.15
C PHE A 347 14.88 -4.33 -13.33
N PRO A 348 14.60 -3.02 -13.19
CA PRO A 348 13.43 -2.54 -12.47
C PRO A 348 12.18 -2.71 -13.34
N ILE A 349 11.27 -3.60 -12.95
CA ILE A 349 10.03 -3.92 -13.65
C ILE A 349 8.84 -3.61 -12.76
N LEU A 350 7.81 -2.92 -13.28
CA LEU A 350 6.59 -2.62 -12.54
C LEU A 350 5.83 -3.91 -12.23
N ALA A 351 5.73 -4.22 -10.93
CA ALA A 351 5.16 -5.45 -10.42
C ALA A 351 3.80 -5.23 -9.74
N ALA A 352 3.64 -4.13 -9.01
CA ALA A 352 2.41 -3.83 -8.30
C ALA A 352 2.11 -2.34 -8.27
N TYR A 353 0.81 -2.02 -8.32
CA TYR A 353 0.28 -0.68 -8.15
C TYR A 353 -0.80 -0.69 -7.07
N ILE A 354 -0.56 0.02 -5.98
CA ILE A 354 -1.44 0.12 -4.82
C ILE A 354 -2.21 1.44 -4.92
N ALA A 355 -3.51 1.36 -5.03
CA ALA A 355 -4.41 2.51 -5.07
C ALA A 355 -5.83 2.09 -4.67
N ASP A 356 -6.69 3.05 -4.35
CA ASP A 356 -8.11 2.81 -4.20
C ASP A 356 -8.79 2.47 -5.55
N TYR A 357 -10.01 1.95 -5.49
CA TYR A 357 -10.73 1.51 -6.70
C TYR A 357 -10.89 2.61 -7.77
N PRO A 358 -11.27 3.86 -7.45
CA PRO A 358 -11.33 4.93 -8.44
C PRO A 358 -9.99 5.20 -9.12
N GLU A 359 -8.90 5.21 -8.37
CA GLU A 359 -7.57 5.43 -8.92
C GLU A 359 -7.06 4.21 -9.70
N GLN A 360 -7.40 2.98 -9.28
CA GLN A 360 -7.14 1.78 -10.08
C GLN A 360 -7.84 1.86 -11.44
N CYS A 361 -9.10 2.32 -11.50
CA CYS A 361 -9.80 2.55 -12.77
C CYS A 361 -9.13 3.64 -13.61
N LEU A 362 -8.63 4.71 -12.98
CA LEU A 362 -7.85 5.74 -13.64
C LEU A 362 -6.60 5.14 -14.29
N VAL A 363 -5.80 4.39 -13.55
CA VAL A 363 -4.58 3.73 -14.02
C VAL A 363 -4.88 2.73 -15.13
N ALA A 364 -5.96 1.95 -15.01
CA ALA A 364 -6.42 0.98 -16.00
C ALA A 364 -7.06 1.61 -17.25
N CYS A 365 -7.20 2.94 -17.31
CA CYS A 365 -7.89 3.66 -18.38
C CYS A 365 -9.35 3.19 -18.61
N CYS A 366 -10.06 2.76 -17.57
CA CYS A 366 -11.44 2.34 -17.65
C CYS A 366 -12.37 3.25 -16.82
N MET A 367 -13.69 3.10 -17.04
CA MET A 367 -14.71 3.80 -16.26
C MET A 367 -14.85 3.17 -14.88
N GLU A 368 -15.16 3.98 -13.86
CA GLU A 368 -15.35 3.53 -12.47
C GLU A 368 -16.47 2.49 -12.26
N ASN A 369 -17.35 2.31 -13.23
CA ASN A 369 -18.34 1.23 -13.19
C ASN A 369 -17.84 -0.09 -13.80
N SER A 370 -16.52 -0.27 -13.94
CA SER A 370 -15.88 -1.46 -14.53
C SER A 370 -14.84 -2.03 -13.58
N CYS A 371 -14.54 -3.32 -13.71
CA CYS A 371 -13.39 -3.88 -12.99
C CYS A 371 -12.10 -3.39 -13.64
N PRO A 372 -11.10 -2.89 -12.87
CA PRO A 372 -9.80 -2.51 -13.41
C PRO A 372 -8.98 -3.70 -13.90
N GLY A 373 -9.17 -4.91 -13.32
CA GLY A 373 -8.41 -6.11 -13.65
C GLY A 373 -9.05 -7.04 -14.70
N CYS A 374 -10.40 -7.02 -14.84
CA CYS A 374 -11.10 -7.95 -15.73
C CYS A 374 -12.24 -7.30 -16.52
N LEU A 375 -12.85 -8.06 -17.44
CA LEU A 375 -13.95 -7.63 -18.29
C LEU A 375 -15.34 -7.90 -17.70
N CYS A 376 -15.44 -8.11 -16.38
CA CYS A 376 -16.72 -8.31 -15.73
C CYS A 376 -17.66 -7.13 -15.99
N SER A 377 -18.85 -7.44 -16.49
CA SER A 377 -19.87 -6.43 -16.71
C SER A 377 -20.45 -5.93 -15.38
N PRO A 378 -20.97 -4.69 -15.30
CA PRO A 378 -21.61 -4.18 -14.09
C PRO A 378 -22.79 -5.04 -13.60
N LYS A 379 -23.44 -5.81 -14.49
CA LYS A 379 -24.56 -6.71 -14.15
C LYS A 379 -24.11 -8.09 -13.71
N GLY A 380 -22.92 -8.53 -14.11
CA GLY A 380 -22.32 -9.82 -13.77
C GLY A 380 -21.46 -9.78 -12.52
N ARG A 381 -21.34 -8.62 -11.86
CA ARG A 381 -20.62 -8.53 -10.59
C ARG A 381 -21.32 -9.37 -9.55
N GLY A 382 -20.56 -10.21 -8.86
CA GLY A 382 -21.10 -11.15 -7.90
C GLY A 382 -21.59 -12.47 -8.50
N ASP A 383 -21.42 -12.70 -9.79
CA ASP A 383 -21.51 -14.02 -10.37
C ASP A 383 -20.29 -14.86 -9.97
N THR A 384 -20.46 -16.19 -9.90
CA THR A 384 -19.36 -17.10 -9.52
C THR A 384 -18.40 -17.38 -10.66
N ASP A 385 -18.78 -17.04 -11.89
CA ASP A 385 -17.96 -17.27 -13.07
C ASP A 385 -16.80 -16.26 -13.12
N HIS A 386 -15.60 -16.77 -13.38
CA HIS A 386 -14.42 -15.93 -13.58
C HIS A 386 -14.56 -15.16 -14.89
N ALA A 387 -14.55 -13.84 -14.81
CA ALA A 387 -14.50 -13.01 -15.99
C ALA A 387 -13.09 -13.02 -16.60
N GLU A 388 -13.01 -12.86 -17.92
CA GLU A 388 -11.74 -12.75 -18.65
C GLU A 388 -10.92 -11.55 -18.13
N SER A 389 -9.63 -11.78 -17.88
CA SER A 389 -8.71 -10.71 -17.50
C SER A 389 -8.52 -9.73 -18.64
N ARG A 390 -8.30 -8.44 -18.32
CA ARG A 390 -7.97 -7.44 -19.34
C ARG A 390 -6.59 -7.73 -19.92
N ASP A 391 -6.49 -7.67 -21.24
CA ASP A 391 -5.24 -7.82 -21.97
C ASP A 391 -4.61 -6.45 -22.29
N PRO A 392 -3.35 -6.19 -21.87
CA PRO A 392 -2.68 -4.90 -22.11
C PRO A 392 -2.52 -4.57 -23.60
N LEU A 393 -2.13 -5.55 -24.42
CA LEU A 393 -1.88 -5.31 -25.84
C LEU A 393 -3.17 -5.02 -26.60
N PHE A 394 -4.22 -5.79 -26.30
CA PHE A 394 -5.54 -5.56 -26.87
C PHE A 394 -6.10 -4.19 -26.45
N THR A 395 -5.94 -3.83 -25.18
CA THR A 395 -6.37 -2.52 -24.66
C THR A 395 -5.63 -1.37 -25.34
N LEU A 396 -4.31 -1.45 -25.47
CA LEU A 396 -3.50 -0.45 -26.16
C LEU A 396 -3.88 -0.30 -27.64
N LYS A 397 -4.12 -1.43 -28.32
CA LYS A 397 -4.60 -1.42 -29.71
C LYS A 397 -5.95 -0.67 -29.81
N THR A 398 -6.91 -1.02 -28.96
CA THR A 398 -8.23 -0.40 -28.94
C THR A 398 -8.17 1.10 -28.64
N LEU A 399 -7.35 1.52 -27.68
CA LEU A 399 -7.12 2.94 -27.38
C LEU A 399 -6.46 3.68 -28.56
N GLY A 400 -5.52 3.04 -29.23
CA GLY A 400 -4.87 3.57 -30.44
C GLY A 400 -5.84 3.73 -31.60
N GLU A 401 -6.71 2.75 -31.87
CA GLU A 401 -7.76 2.83 -32.88
C GLU A 401 -8.75 3.98 -32.56
N GLN A 402 -9.18 4.07 -31.30
CA GLN A 402 -10.06 5.16 -30.84
C GLN A 402 -9.41 6.54 -31.03
N SER A 403 -8.12 6.68 -30.74
CA SER A 403 -7.40 7.94 -30.90
C SER A 403 -7.29 8.40 -32.36
N ARG A 404 -7.31 7.45 -33.32
CA ARG A 404 -7.34 7.71 -34.76
C ARG A 404 -8.76 7.98 -35.30
N GLY A 405 -9.79 7.88 -34.45
CA GLY A 405 -11.20 8.10 -34.83
C GLY A 405 -11.88 6.89 -35.46
N GLU A 406 -11.31 5.68 -35.34
CA GLU A 406 -11.84 4.44 -35.92
C GLU A 406 -13.04 3.86 -35.14
N ALA A 407 -13.28 4.37 -33.92
CA ALA A 407 -14.41 4.02 -33.02
C ALA A 407 -14.65 2.48 -32.87
N PRO A 408 -13.65 1.70 -32.42
CA PRO A 408 -13.78 0.26 -32.32
C PRO A 408 -14.87 -0.11 -31.28
N PRO A 409 -15.74 -1.13 -31.56
CA PRO A 409 -16.78 -1.56 -30.62
C PRO A 409 -16.25 -1.91 -29.23
N ALA A 410 -15.09 -2.57 -29.15
CA ALA A 410 -14.41 -2.94 -27.92
C ALA A 410 -14.12 -1.75 -26.99
N PHE A 411 -13.98 -0.54 -27.51
CA PHE A 411 -13.78 0.65 -26.69
C PHE A 411 -14.97 0.88 -25.74
N SER A 412 -16.19 0.75 -26.24
CA SER A 412 -17.41 0.89 -25.44
C SER A 412 -17.69 -0.37 -24.63
N GLU A 413 -17.47 -1.56 -25.20
CA GLU A 413 -17.71 -2.85 -24.53
C GLU A 413 -16.83 -3.03 -23.30
N HIS A 414 -15.56 -2.62 -23.37
CA HIS A 414 -14.60 -2.67 -22.28
C HIS A 414 -14.67 -1.42 -21.38
N ASN A 415 -15.62 -0.51 -21.63
CA ASN A 415 -15.79 0.75 -20.89
C ASN A 415 -14.48 1.55 -20.75
N LEU A 416 -13.73 1.71 -21.83
CA LEU A 416 -12.47 2.42 -21.84
C LEU A 416 -12.65 3.94 -21.87
N ARG A 417 -11.66 4.68 -21.41
CA ARG A 417 -11.51 6.14 -21.54
C ARG A 417 -10.48 6.45 -22.62
N PRO A 418 -10.65 7.53 -23.40
CA PRO A 418 -9.71 7.89 -24.49
C PRO A 418 -8.44 8.52 -23.89
N ILE A 419 -7.64 7.71 -23.24
CA ILE A 419 -6.43 8.09 -22.53
C ILE A 419 -5.22 7.43 -23.18
N ASN A 420 -4.10 8.16 -23.23
CA ASN A 420 -2.80 7.59 -23.58
C ASN A 420 -2.08 7.13 -22.30
N PRO A 421 -2.02 5.83 -22.00
CA PRO A 421 -1.57 5.35 -20.71
C PRO A 421 -0.06 5.48 -20.52
N PHE A 422 0.40 5.78 -19.30
CA PHE A 422 1.82 5.89 -18.98
C PHE A 422 2.57 4.55 -19.09
N TRP A 423 1.85 3.46 -18.88
CA TRP A 423 2.41 2.10 -18.85
C TRP A 423 2.54 1.44 -20.22
N ALA A 424 2.09 2.11 -21.30
CA ALA A 424 2.06 1.54 -22.66
C ALA A 424 3.39 0.96 -23.15
N ASP A 425 4.48 1.57 -22.74
CA ASP A 425 5.83 1.22 -23.23
C ASP A 425 6.71 0.60 -22.13
N PHE A 426 6.15 0.21 -20.97
CA PHE A 426 6.96 -0.42 -19.94
C PHE A 426 7.28 -1.88 -20.30
N PRO A 427 8.55 -2.29 -20.19
CA PRO A 427 8.93 -3.67 -20.48
C PRO A 427 8.30 -4.63 -19.47
N HIS A 428 7.79 -5.75 -19.95
CA HIS A 428 7.23 -6.85 -19.16
C HIS A 428 6.11 -6.42 -18.17
N CYS A 429 5.45 -5.29 -18.44
CA CYS A 429 4.40 -4.77 -17.58
C CYS A 429 3.01 -5.27 -18.01
N ASN A 430 2.34 -6.01 -17.14
CA ASN A 430 0.89 -6.20 -17.24
C ASN A 430 0.24 -5.37 -16.13
N ILE A 431 -0.19 -4.16 -16.47
CA ILE A 431 -0.78 -3.22 -15.50
C ILE A 431 -2.02 -3.79 -14.82
N PHE A 432 -2.81 -4.60 -15.51
CA PHE A 432 -4.05 -5.14 -14.97
C PHE A 432 -3.80 -6.22 -13.90
N SER A 433 -2.77 -7.04 -14.06
CA SER A 433 -2.33 -8.00 -13.04
C SER A 433 -1.50 -7.34 -11.92
N SER A 434 -1.01 -6.12 -12.14
CA SER A 434 -0.28 -5.36 -11.12
C SER A 434 -1.20 -4.65 -10.11
N MET A 435 -2.51 -4.53 -10.39
CA MET A 435 -3.46 -3.92 -9.46
C MET A 435 -3.60 -4.81 -8.23
N THR A 436 -3.34 -4.23 -7.06
CA THR A 436 -3.52 -4.94 -5.79
C THR A 436 -4.92 -4.67 -5.24
N PRO A 437 -5.65 -5.70 -4.77
CA PRO A 437 -6.93 -5.51 -4.10
C PRO A 437 -6.79 -4.59 -2.87
N ASP A 438 -7.68 -3.62 -2.73
CA ASP A 438 -7.76 -2.78 -1.54
C ASP A 438 -8.62 -3.47 -0.47
N GLN A 439 -7.95 -4.16 0.45
CA GLN A 439 -8.64 -4.88 1.52
C GLN A 439 -9.51 -3.97 2.39
N LEU A 440 -9.10 -2.71 2.62
CA LEU A 440 -9.85 -1.79 3.46
C LEU A 440 -11.17 -1.38 2.80
N HIS A 441 -11.10 -0.85 1.58
CA HIS A 441 -12.30 -0.34 0.90
C HIS A 441 -13.14 -1.45 0.28
N GLU A 442 -12.52 -2.48 -0.29
CA GLU A 442 -13.25 -3.56 -0.96
C GLU A 442 -13.82 -4.60 0.02
N LEU A 443 -13.01 -5.07 1.00
CA LEU A 443 -13.46 -6.11 1.91
C LEU A 443 -14.14 -5.54 3.16
N HIS A 444 -13.45 -4.69 3.94
CA HIS A 444 -13.98 -4.22 5.22
C HIS A 444 -15.12 -3.22 5.07
N ASN A 445 -14.97 -2.21 4.21
CA ASN A 445 -16.01 -1.22 3.97
C ASN A 445 -17.07 -1.73 3.01
N GLY A 446 -16.67 -2.20 1.83
CA GLY A 446 -17.57 -2.66 0.77
C GLY A 446 -18.29 -3.96 1.13
N ALA A 447 -17.59 -5.10 1.02
CA ALA A 447 -18.21 -6.42 1.17
C ALA A 447 -18.85 -6.59 2.56
N PHE A 448 -18.11 -6.30 3.62
CA PHE A 448 -18.65 -6.45 4.97
C PHE A 448 -19.61 -5.32 5.34
N GLY A 449 -19.15 -4.08 5.35
CA GLY A 449 -19.90 -2.95 5.89
C GLY A 449 -21.11 -2.57 5.07
N ASP A 450 -20.94 -2.39 3.76
CA ASP A 450 -22.01 -1.92 2.90
C ASP A 450 -22.96 -3.01 2.44
N HIS A 451 -22.50 -4.26 2.45
CA HIS A 451 -23.34 -5.38 2.02
C HIS A 451 -23.73 -6.27 3.20
N ILE A 452 -22.80 -7.01 3.80
CA ILE A 452 -23.12 -8.02 4.82
C ILE A 452 -23.87 -7.43 6.01
N VAL A 453 -23.38 -6.33 6.59
CA VAL A 453 -24.03 -5.68 7.74
C VAL A 453 -25.44 -5.20 7.37
N LYS A 454 -25.60 -4.50 6.24
CA LYS A 454 -26.89 -3.97 5.80
C LYS A 454 -27.89 -5.08 5.46
N TRP A 455 -27.44 -6.11 4.72
CA TRP A 455 -28.32 -7.22 4.31
C TRP A 455 -28.75 -8.06 5.51
N SER A 456 -27.83 -8.38 6.40
CA SER A 456 -28.12 -9.17 7.60
C SER A 456 -29.05 -8.42 8.55
N THR A 457 -28.85 -7.10 8.73
CA THR A 457 -29.74 -6.28 9.53
C THR A 457 -31.15 -6.24 8.93
N ALA A 458 -31.26 -6.14 7.60
CA ALA A 458 -32.57 -6.18 6.93
C ALA A 458 -33.23 -7.57 6.98
N ALA A 459 -32.45 -8.64 7.14
CA ALA A 459 -32.96 -10.01 7.27
C ALA A 459 -33.31 -10.40 8.72
N THR A 460 -32.90 -9.61 9.72
CA THR A 460 -33.38 -9.78 11.10
C THR A 460 -34.87 -9.42 11.15
N ASN A 461 -35.68 -10.24 11.83
CA ASN A 461 -37.14 -10.09 11.89
C ASN A 461 -37.60 -8.78 12.54
N GLY A 462 -37.16 -7.69 11.96
CA GLY A 462 -37.69 -6.36 12.20
C GLY A 462 -36.79 -5.37 12.82
N GLU A 463 -35.57 -5.61 13.27
CA GLU A 463 -35.09 -4.44 13.95
C GLU A 463 -33.58 -4.35 14.15
N ALA A 464 -33.03 -3.28 13.58
CA ALA A 464 -31.72 -2.75 13.94
C ALA A 464 -31.54 -2.69 15.49
N ASP A 465 -32.61 -2.46 16.23
CA ASP A 465 -32.62 -2.42 17.70
C ASP A 465 -32.18 -3.74 18.36
N GLU A 466 -32.52 -4.89 17.79
CA GLU A 466 -32.05 -6.19 18.31
C GLU A 466 -30.56 -6.38 18.09
N ILE A 467 -30.05 -6.00 16.92
CA ILE A 467 -28.61 -6.00 16.64
C ILE A 467 -27.88 -5.08 17.62
N ASP A 468 -28.39 -3.87 17.81
CA ASP A 468 -27.83 -2.90 18.76
C ASP A 468 -27.87 -3.41 20.20
N ARG A 469 -28.98 -4.07 20.59
CA ARG A 469 -29.12 -4.66 21.91
C ARG A 469 -28.04 -5.72 22.17
N ARG A 470 -27.76 -6.55 21.16
CA ARG A 470 -26.74 -7.61 21.25
C ARG A 470 -25.32 -7.06 21.28
N PHE A 471 -25.01 -6.06 20.47
CA PHE A 471 -23.73 -5.37 20.56
C PHE A 471 -23.51 -4.72 21.94
N ARG A 472 -24.54 -4.12 22.51
CA ARG A 472 -24.49 -3.55 23.88
C ARG A 472 -24.28 -4.60 24.96
N ALA A 473 -24.86 -5.80 24.78
CA ALA A 473 -24.80 -6.89 25.75
C ALA A 473 -23.48 -7.68 25.70
N MET A 474 -22.63 -7.44 24.68
CA MET A 474 -21.34 -8.12 24.58
C MET A 474 -20.42 -7.78 25.74
N THR A 475 -19.64 -8.78 26.18
CA THR A 475 -18.63 -8.59 27.22
C THR A 475 -17.51 -7.70 26.68
N SER A 476 -17.08 -6.74 27.49
CA SER A 476 -15.94 -5.89 27.16
C SER A 476 -14.65 -6.72 27.14
N HIS A 477 -13.81 -6.54 26.12
CA HIS A 477 -12.51 -7.18 25.99
C HIS A 477 -11.43 -6.13 25.66
N PRO A 478 -10.22 -6.19 26.26
CA PRO A 478 -9.19 -5.18 26.06
C PRO A 478 -8.77 -4.96 24.60
N SER A 479 -8.76 -6.01 23.78
CA SER A 479 -8.35 -5.96 22.37
C SER A 479 -9.50 -5.78 21.37
N LEU A 480 -10.75 -5.54 21.86
CA LEU A 480 -11.92 -5.38 21.00
C LEU A 480 -12.70 -4.11 21.40
N ARG A 481 -13.09 -3.34 20.40
CA ARG A 481 -13.98 -2.22 20.62
C ARG A 481 -15.35 -2.70 21.11
N HIS A 482 -15.80 -2.18 22.24
CA HIS A 482 -17.13 -2.42 22.75
C HIS A 482 -18.13 -1.38 22.17
N PHE A 483 -19.08 -1.80 21.37
CA PHE A 483 -20.11 -0.96 20.76
C PHE A 483 -21.25 -0.67 21.75
N LYS A 484 -20.95 0.13 22.78
CA LYS A 484 -21.84 0.44 23.92
C LYS A 484 -23.17 1.08 23.53
N LYS A 485 -23.26 1.68 22.37
CA LYS A 485 -24.49 2.30 21.82
C LYS A 485 -25.15 1.48 20.73
N GLY A 486 -24.58 0.32 20.38
CA GLY A 486 -24.95 -0.42 19.16
C GLY A 486 -24.25 0.15 17.93
N ILE A 487 -24.73 -0.20 16.75
CA ILE A 487 -24.13 0.17 15.46
C ILE A 487 -25.04 1.03 14.58
N SER A 488 -26.37 0.99 14.79
CA SER A 488 -27.38 1.60 13.89
C SER A 488 -27.31 3.12 13.81
N LEU A 489 -26.80 3.79 14.86
CA LEU A 489 -26.70 5.25 14.95
C LEU A 489 -25.36 5.79 14.41
N THR A 490 -24.45 4.91 14.03
CA THR A 490 -23.14 5.32 13.53
C THR A 490 -23.22 5.51 12.02
N THR A 491 -22.99 6.72 11.56
CA THR A 491 -23.04 7.08 10.13
C THR A 491 -21.66 7.06 9.49
N GLN A 492 -20.61 7.26 10.27
CA GLN A 492 -19.22 7.23 9.83
C GLN A 492 -18.48 6.14 10.58
N TRP A 493 -17.82 5.27 9.84
CA TRP A 493 -17.08 4.13 10.37
C TRP A 493 -15.60 4.23 10.00
N THR A 494 -14.75 4.00 10.99
CA THR A 494 -13.33 3.82 10.73
C THR A 494 -13.03 2.37 10.34
N GLY A 495 -11.99 2.12 9.54
CA GLY A 495 -11.58 0.76 9.19
C GLY A 495 -11.28 -0.10 10.40
N THR A 496 -10.70 0.48 11.45
CA THR A 496 -10.48 -0.22 12.73
C THR A 496 -11.80 -0.64 13.39
N GLU A 497 -12.83 0.20 13.34
CA GLU A 497 -14.15 -0.15 13.88
C GLU A 497 -14.79 -1.29 13.08
N ARG A 498 -14.69 -1.25 11.76
CA ARG A 498 -15.17 -2.33 10.87
C ARG A 498 -14.48 -3.65 11.20
N LYS A 499 -13.15 -3.68 11.26
CA LYS A 499 -12.35 -4.85 11.64
C LYS A 499 -12.72 -5.40 13.03
N ASN A 500 -13.03 -4.54 13.99
CA ASN A 500 -13.51 -4.98 15.31
C ASN A 500 -14.93 -5.55 15.26
N MET A 501 -15.81 -4.97 14.42
CA MET A 501 -17.17 -5.46 14.24
C MET A 501 -17.17 -6.86 13.60
N GLU A 502 -16.38 -7.08 12.57
CA GLU A 502 -16.23 -8.37 11.88
C GLU A 502 -15.98 -9.52 12.84
N LYS A 503 -15.05 -9.34 13.77
CA LYS A 503 -14.65 -10.37 14.75
C LYS A 503 -15.80 -10.91 15.61
N VAL A 504 -16.88 -10.14 15.74
CA VAL A 504 -18.00 -10.46 16.64
C VAL A 504 -19.34 -10.57 15.92
N PHE A 505 -19.44 -10.14 14.66
CA PHE A 505 -20.68 -9.95 13.96
C PHE A 505 -21.51 -11.25 13.81
N LEU A 506 -20.85 -12.35 13.49
CA LEU A 506 -21.53 -13.65 13.35
C LEU A 506 -22.18 -14.07 14.69
N GLY A 507 -21.51 -13.85 15.82
CA GLY A 507 -22.05 -14.11 17.15
C GLY A 507 -23.27 -13.23 17.48
N VAL A 508 -23.27 -11.97 17.01
CA VAL A 508 -24.40 -11.06 17.17
C VAL A 508 -25.62 -11.54 16.38
N LEU A 509 -25.42 -12.14 15.21
CA LEU A 509 -26.52 -12.68 14.37
C LEU A 509 -27.10 -14.01 14.85
N ALA A 510 -26.44 -14.70 15.78
CA ALA A 510 -26.88 -16.04 16.23
C ALA A 510 -28.37 -16.06 16.65
N ASN A 511 -29.18 -16.91 16.00
CA ASN A 511 -30.62 -17.06 16.23
C ASN A 511 -31.50 -15.81 15.98
N THR A 512 -31.01 -14.79 15.25
CA THR A 512 -31.82 -13.62 14.85
C THR A 512 -32.28 -13.66 13.42
N THR A 513 -31.63 -14.46 12.60
CA THR A 513 -31.86 -14.57 11.18
C THR A 513 -32.05 -16.04 10.79
N ASP A 514 -32.53 -16.25 9.57
CA ASP A 514 -32.56 -17.58 8.95
C ASP A 514 -31.16 -18.22 8.97
N PRO A 515 -31.07 -19.55 9.19
CA PRO A 515 -29.78 -20.26 9.17
C PRO A 515 -28.98 -20.07 7.87
N GLY A 516 -29.64 -19.91 6.73
CA GLY A 516 -28.97 -19.64 5.46
C GLY A 516 -28.28 -18.29 5.42
N VAL A 517 -28.87 -17.25 6.04
CA VAL A 517 -28.23 -15.94 6.20
C VAL A 517 -26.97 -16.07 7.06
N GLN A 518 -27.05 -16.81 8.16
CA GLN A 518 -25.88 -17.02 9.04
C GLN A 518 -24.76 -17.78 8.32
N LEU A 519 -25.10 -18.81 7.52
CA LEU A 519 -24.11 -19.54 6.71
C LEU A 519 -23.45 -18.64 5.65
N SER A 520 -24.25 -17.79 5.00
CA SER A 520 -23.72 -16.81 4.04
C SER A 520 -22.77 -15.81 4.70
N VAL A 521 -23.16 -15.24 5.84
CA VAL A 521 -22.30 -14.33 6.61
C VAL A 521 -21.03 -15.04 7.04
N ARG A 522 -21.11 -16.28 7.52
CA ARG A 522 -19.94 -17.08 7.87
C ARG A 522 -19.00 -17.24 6.67
N GLY A 523 -19.51 -17.63 5.50
CA GLY A 523 -18.68 -17.77 4.30
C GLY A 523 -17.91 -16.50 3.96
N MET A 524 -18.57 -15.32 4.05
CA MET A 524 -17.89 -14.04 3.84
C MET A 524 -16.85 -13.74 4.93
N MET A 525 -17.14 -14.03 6.19
CA MET A 525 -16.18 -13.83 7.30
C MET A 525 -14.97 -14.74 7.15
N ASP A 526 -15.17 -16.01 6.78
CA ASP A 526 -14.10 -16.96 6.51
C ASP A 526 -13.26 -16.48 5.31
N PHE A 527 -13.88 -15.99 4.23
CA PHE A 527 -13.18 -15.41 3.07
C PHE A 527 -12.32 -14.21 3.47
N ILE A 528 -12.87 -13.24 4.23
CA ILE A 528 -12.11 -12.09 4.73
C ILE A 528 -10.96 -12.55 5.62
N HIS A 529 -11.19 -13.54 6.48
CA HIS A 529 -10.15 -14.09 7.35
C HIS A 529 -8.98 -14.67 6.55
N TYR A 530 -9.25 -15.55 5.58
CA TYR A 530 -8.21 -16.12 4.72
C TYR A 530 -7.52 -15.05 3.86
N ALA A 531 -8.25 -14.06 3.33
CA ALA A 531 -7.66 -12.97 2.56
C ALA A 531 -6.64 -12.11 3.35
N HIS A 532 -6.62 -12.22 4.68
CA HIS A 532 -5.67 -11.53 5.55
C HIS A 532 -4.45 -12.38 5.92
N PHE A 533 -4.34 -13.59 5.43
CA PHE A 533 -3.16 -14.41 5.71
C PHE A 533 -1.91 -13.75 5.11
N GLU A 534 -0.91 -13.58 5.94
CA GLU A 534 0.38 -13.03 5.50
C GLU A 534 1.20 -14.03 4.66
N THR A 535 0.85 -15.30 4.80
CA THR A 535 1.45 -16.42 4.07
C THR A 535 0.34 -17.34 3.63
N HIS A 536 0.23 -17.57 2.33
CA HIS A 536 -0.66 -18.58 1.76
C HIS A 536 0.12 -19.84 1.37
N CYS A 537 -0.58 -20.96 1.34
CA CYS A 537 -0.14 -22.17 0.68
C CYS A 537 -1.29 -22.70 -0.19
N ASP A 538 -1.00 -23.70 -1.04
CA ASP A 538 -2.02 -24.25 -1.93
C ASP A 538 -3.30 -24.66 -1.18
N GLU A 539 -3.15 -25.26 0.00
CA GLU A 539 -4.29 -25.64 0.85
C GLU A 539 -5.09 -24.42 1.31
N SER A 540 -4.43 -23.37 1.80
CA SER A 540 -5.12 -22.16 2.28
C SER A 540 -5.79 -21.38 1.15
N LEU A 541 -5.28 -21.47 -0.08
CA LEU A 541 -5.94 -20.90 -1.27
C LEU A 541 -7.20 -21.67 -1.63
N VAL A 542 -7.19 -23.00 -1.47
CA VAL A 542 -8.40 -23.83 -1.62
C VAL A 542 -9.45 -23.45 -0.58
N GLU A 543 -9.08 -23.26 0.68
CA GLU A 543 -9.99 -22.82 1.74
C GLU A 543 -10.58 -21.42 1.45
N LEU A 544 -9.77 -20.50 0.92
CA LEU A 544 -10.21 -19.16 0.49
C LEU A 544 -11.30 -19.26 -0.60
N ASP A 545 -11.07 -20.09 -1.62
CA ASP A 545 -12.03 -20.32 -2.71
C ASP A 545 -13.31 -21.01 -2.22
N GLN A 546 -13.17 -21.98 -1.32
CA GLN A 546 -14.33 -22.64 -0.69
C GLN A 546 -15.17 -21.67 0.14
N ALA A 547 -14.54 -20.76 0.90
CA ALA A 547 -15.24 -19.74 1.67
C ALA A 547 -16.03 -18.80 0.77
N TRP A 548 -15.45 -18.37 -0.36
CA TRP A 548 -16.12 -17.58 -1.38
C TRP A 548 -17.31 -18.34 -2.00
N SER A 549 -17.11 -19.59 -2.37
CA SER A 549 -18.15 -20.45 -2.92
C SER A 549 -19.30 -20.69 -1.94
N ALA A 550 -19.00 -20.92 -0.65
CA ALA A 550 -19.97 -21.08 0.41
C ALA A 550 -20.83 -19.83 0.61
N PHE A 551 -20.21 -18.64 0.56
CA PHE A 551 -20.93 -17.37 0.59
C PHE A 551 -21.96 -17.30 -0.54
N HIS A 552 -21.54 -17.52 -1.79
CA HIS A 552 -22.41 -17.42 -2.97
C HIS A 552 -23.53 -18.44 -2.97
N HIS A 553 -23.26 -19.69 -2.57
CA HIS A 553 -24.26 -20.74 -2.52
C HIS A 553 -25.43 -20.38 -1.61
N CYS A 554 -25.17 -19.76 -0.48
CA CYS A 554 -26.21 -19.40 0.49
C CYS A 554 -26.81 -18.01 0.21
N ALA A 555 -26.03 -17.05 -0.26
CA ALA A 555 -26.45 -15.66 -0.41
C ALA A 555 -27.59 -15.49 -1.44
N GLY A 556 -27.51 -16.18 -2.56
CA GLY A 556 -28.49 -16.09 -3.63
C GLY A 556 -29.90 -16.53 -3.23
N SER A 557 -30.03 -17.44 -2.25
CA SER A 557 -31.30 -17.94 -1.73
C SER A 557 -31.83 -17.14 -0.54
N CYS A 558 -30.96 -16.51 0.23
CA CYS A 558 -31.27 -15.93 1.53
C CYS A 558 -31.47 -14.42 1.51
N PHE A 559 -30.76 -13.70 0.63
CA PHE A 559 -30.93 -12.27 0.46
C PHE A 559 -31.91 -11.98 -0.69
N SER A 560 -32.80 -11.00 -0.51
CA SER A 560 -33.80 -10.72 -1.55
C SER A 560 -33.11 -10.36 -2.87
N PRO A 561 -33.63 -10.84 -4.04
CA PRO A 561 -33.03 -10.51 -5.34
C PRO A 561 -32.96 -9.02 -5.64
N ARG A 562 -33.77 -8.19 -4.98
CA ARG A 562 -33.72 -6.71 -5.09
C ARG A 562 -32.59 -6.11 -4.24
N ALA A 563 -32.32 -6.68 -3.07
CA ALA A 563 -31.18 -6.26 -2.24
C ALA A 563 -29.87 -6.69 -2.89
N TRP A 564 -29.82 -7.94 -3.35
CA TRP A 564 -28.66 -8.51 -4.03
C TRP A 564 -28.28 -7.73 -5.31
N ARG A 565 -29.21 -7.42 -6.21
CA ARG A 565 -28.93 -6.76 -7.50
C ARG A 565 -28.81 -5.23 -7.43
N ARG A 566 -29.32 -4.57 -6.39
CA ARG A 566 -29.20 -3.10 -6.25
C ARG A 566 -27.93 -2.64 -5.56
N SER A 567 -27.31 -3.49 -4.78
CA SER A 567 -26.18 -3.13 -3.94
C SER A 567 -24.81 -3.30 -4.63
N TYR A 568 -24.73 -3.97 -5.77
CA TYR A 568 -23.50 -4.05 -6.57
C TYR A 568 -23.23 -2.77 -7.36
N ARG A 569 -23.23 -1.63 -6.67
CA ARG A 569 -22.54 -0.43 -7.14
C ARG A 569 -21.26 -0.32 -6.33
N TRP A 570 -20.23 -1.00 -6.80
CA TRP A 570 -18.85 -0.78 -6.38
C TRP A 570 -18.37 0.51 -7.00
#